data_ec1dd1ba0edae7ecd5e46cf13a3f874b
#
_entry.id   ec1dd1ba0edae7ecd5e46cf13a3f874b
#
_cell.length_a   1.000
_cell.length_b   1.000
_cell.length_c   1.000
_cell.angle_alpha   90.00
_cell.angle_beta   90.00
_cell.angle_gamma   90.00
#
_symmetry.space_group_name_H-M   'P 1'
#
loop_
_entity.id
_entity.type
_entity.pdbx_description
1 polymer ?
#
loop_
_entity_poly.entity_id
_entity_poly.type
_entity_poly.pdbx_seq_one_letter_code
_entity_poly.pdbx_strand_id
1 'polypeptide(L)'
;IEEIWTRTFRLFTYTGTRGATTAAMSGIDIALWDIFGKSVNKPIYQLLGGSVRNEIPLYTHPPEPDEDIALAIENAKEIVESGHTAFKMDPMMHSSYDGYNGGNIGYLDGEISPEGAYRAEQITAEIRDAVGPDIEILIDAHGKFNVPTAIDLANRLSAYDIHWFEEPVPVESYHALQQVRDSTNVKISVGERLHTRFEFIP
;
A
#
# COMPACT_ATOMS: atom_id res chain seq x y z
N ILE A 1 -8.58 0.92 -28.34
CA ILE A 1 -7.87 0.61 -27.08
C ILE A 1 -8.39 -0.71 -26.55
N GLU A 2 -9.66 -0.83 -26.20
CA GLU A 2 -10.30 -2.02 -25.60
C GLU A 2 -10.09 -3.31 -26.42
N GLU A 3 -10.14 -3.24 -27.75
CA GLU A 3 -9.87 -4.40 -28.62
C GLU A 3 -8.42 -4.88 -28.47
N ILE A 4 -7.44 -3.97 -28.46
CA ILE A 4 -6.02 -4.30 -28.30
C ILE A 4 -5.81 -4.93 -26.91
N TRP A 5 -6.35 -4.31 -25.88
CA TRP A 5 -6.27 -4.83 -24.51
C TRP A 5 -6.84 -6.26 -24.43
N THR A 6 -8.07 -6.46 -24.94
CA THR A 6 -8.74 -7.76 -24.86
C THR A 6 -7.99 -8.85 -25.63
N ARG A 7 -7.48 -8.54 -26.83
CA ARG A 7 -6.68 -9.49 -27.63
C ARG A 7 -5.39 -9.88 -26.91
N THR A 8 -4.66 -8.89 -26.38
CA THR A 8 -3.41 -9.09 -25.67
C THR A 8 -3.63 -9.89 -24.39
N PHE A 9 -4.66 -9.54 -23.60
CA PHE A 9 -5.01 -10.27 -22.40
C PHE A 9 -5.28 -11.75 -22.68
N ARG A 10 -6.10 -12.04 -23.70
CA ARG A 10 -6.40 -13.43 -24.10
C ARG A 10 -5.17 -14.19 -24.58
N LEU A 11 -4.25 -13.52 -25.27
CA LEU A 11 -3.02 -14.13 -25.75
C LEU A 11 -2.14 -14.61 -24.59
N PHE A 12 -2.09 -13.82 -23.52
CA PHE A 12 -1.26 -14.10 -22.34
C PHE A 12 -1.93 -14.95 -21.25
N THR A 13 -3.18 -15.36 -21.41
CA THR A 13 -3.90 -16.16 -20.41
C THR A 13 -3.16 -17.45 -20.04
N TYR A 14 -2.46 -18.08 -20.98
CA TYR A 14 -1.68 -19.30 -20.74
C TYR A 14 -0.35 -19.06 -20.00
N THR A 15 0.18 -17.84 -20.01
CA THR A 15 1.45 -17.50 -19.36
C THR A 15 1.25 -16.79 -18.03
N GLY A 16 0.01 -16.56 -17.64
CA GLY A 16 -0.38 -15.86 -16.42
C GLY A 16 -0.88 -14.45 -16.68
N THR A 17 -1.76 -14.01 -15.79
CA THR A 17 -2.43 -12.69 -15.85
C THR A 17 -1.84 -11.69 -14.86
N ARG A 18 -0.73 -12.02 -14.22
CA ARG A 18 0.00 -11.18 -13.25
C ARG A 18 1.47 -11.03 -13.64
N GLY A 19 2.13 -10.08 -13.02
CA GLY A 19 3.56 -9.85 -13.17
C GLY A 19 3.97 -9.17 -14.48
N ALA A 20 5.13 -9.53 -15.03
CA ALA A 20 5.79 -8.84 -16.12
C ALA A 20 4.91 -8.69 -17.39
N THR A 21 4.11 -9.68 -17.71
CA THR A 21 3.22 -9.66 -18.87
C THR A 21 2.15 -8.57 -18.73
N THR A 22 1.50 -8.52 -17.57
CA THR A 22 0.46 -7.52 -17.30
C THR A 22 1.06 -6.13 -17.15
N ALA A 23 2.25 -6.00 -16.58
CA ALA A 23 2.98 -4.73 -16.53
C ALA A 23 3.27 -4.20 -17.94
N ALA A 24 3.71 -5.07 -18.87
CA ALA A 24 3.91 -4.69 -20.26
C ALA A 24 2.60 -4.28 -20.96
N MET A 25 1.52 -5.00 -20.70
CA MET A 25 0.18 -4.63 -21.21
C MET A 25 -0.27 -3.27 -20.68
N SER A 26 -0.06 -2.99 -19.41
CA SER A 26 -0.38 -1.70 -18.78
C SER A 26 0.39 -0.55 -19.44
N GLY A 27 1.69 -0.74 -19.73
CA GLY A 27 2.48 0.26 -20.45
C GLY A 27 1.93 0.56 -21.85
N ILE A 28 1.50 -0.47 -22.59
CA ILE A 28 0.87 -0.31 -23.92
C ILE A 28 -0.48 0.41 -23.78
N ASP A 29 -1.31 0.02 -22.82
CA ASP A 29 -2.63 0.62 -22.61
C ASP A 29 -2.51 2.11 -22.25
N ILE A 30 -1.61 2.46 -21.34
CA ILE A 30 -1.31 3.85 -20.98
C ILE A 30 -0.88 4.65 -22.22
N ALA A 31 0.02 4.10 -23.05
CA ALA A 31 0.47 4.76 -24.28
C ALA A 31 -0.68 4.97 -25.29
N LEU A 32 -1.59 4.01 -25.42
CA LEU A 32 -2.75 4.12 -26.29
C LEU A 32 -3.73 5.21 -25.81
N TRP A 33 -3.97 5.30 -24.52
CA TRP A 33 -4.78 6.37 -23.94
C TRP A 33 -4.13 7.75 -24.09
N ASP A 34 -2.81 7.85 -23.93
CA ASP A 34 -2.05 9.08 -24.14
C ASP A 34 -2.12 9.54 -25.61
N ILE A 35 -1.93 8.64 -26.56
CA ILE A 35 -2.09 8.93 -28.01
C ILE A 35 -3.52 9.40 -28.29
N PHE A 36 -4.52 8.73 -27.76
CA PHE A 36 -5.90 9.12 -27.99
C PHE A 36 -6.20 10.50 -27.40
N GLY A 37 -5.79 10.76 -26.16
CA GLY A 37 -5.93 12.06 -25.53
C GLY A 37 -5.29 13.19 -26.34
N LYS A 38 -4.07 12.99 -26.80
CA LYS A 38 -3.35 13.95 -27.66
C LYS A 38 -4.04 14.14 -29.00
N SER A 39 -4.56 13.09 -29.62
CA SER A 39 -5.24 13.18 -30.93
C SER A 39 -6.52 14.03 -30.89
N VAL A 40 -7.19 14.09 -29.76
CA VAL A 40 -8.41 14.90 -29.55
C VAL A 40 -8.18 16.15 -28.70
N ASN A 41 -6.92 16.41 -28.34
CA ASN A 41 -6.50 17.52 -27.48
C ASN A 41 -7.28 17.59 -26.16
N LYS A 42 -7.39 16.45 -25.47
CA LYS A 42 -8.07 16.30 -24.19
C LYS A 42 -7.21 15.50 -23.22
N PRO A 43 -7.17 15.89 -21.93
CA PRO A 43 -6.55 15.05 -20.90
C PRO A 43 -7.40 13.78 -20.71
N ILE A 44 -6.73 12.68 -20.31
CA ILE A 44 -7.35 11.36 -20.20
C ILE A 44 -8.55 11.36 -19.26
N TYR A 45 -8.49 12.09 -18.13
CA TYR A 45 -9.61 12.13 -17.19
C TYR A 45 -10.92 12.64 -17.84
N GLN A 46 -10.84 13.56 -18.83
CA GLN A 46 -12.03 14.01 -19.56
C GLN A 46 -12.61 12.93 -20.48
N LEU A 47 -11.75 12.05 -20.99
CA LEU A 47 -12.16 10.90 -21.81
C LEU A 47 -12.78 9.78 -20.97
N LEU A 48 -12.44 9.73 -19.69
CA LEU A 48 -12.93 8.73 -18.73
C LEU A 48 -14.16 9.20 -17.92
N GLY A 49 -14.76 10.33 -18.28
CA GLY A 49 -16.00 10.79 -17.66
C GLY A 49 -15.94 12.16 -16.97
N GLY A 50 -14.76 12.79 -16.94
CA GLY A 50 -14.55 14.11 -16.34
C GLY A 50 -14.09 14.07 -14.89
N SER A 51 -13.80 15.26 -14.33
CA SER A 51 -13.35 15.36 -12.94
C SER A 51 -14.52 15.43 -11.97
N VAL A 52 -14.40 14.73 -10.85
CA VAL A 52 -15.30 14.83 -9.70
C VAL A 52 -14.76 15.84 -8.69
N ARG A 53 -13.45 16.07 -8.70
CA ARG A 53 -12.74 17.03 -7.85
C ARG A 53 -11.62 17.70 -8.63
N ASN A 54 -11.21 18.89 -8.21
CA ASN A 54 -10.15 19.65 -8.88
C ASN A 54 -8.79 19.49 -8.20
N GLU A 55 -8.78 19.05 -6.96
CA GLU A 55 -7.59 18.81 -6.15
C GLU A 55 -7.65 17.41 -5.55
N ILE A 56 -6.50 16.77 -5.49
CA ILE A 56 -6.32 15.42 -4.91
C ILE A 56 -5.36 15.56 -3.75
N PRO A 57 -5.77 15.21 -2.50
CA PRO A 57 -4.85 15.13 -1.38
C PRO A 57 -3.75 14.11 -1.68
N LEU A 58 -2.53 14.44 -1.32
CA LEU A 58 -1.37 13.58 -1.51
C LEU A 58 -0.81 13.17 -0.15
N TYR A 59 -0.35 11.94 -0.07
CA TYR A 59 0.54 11.49 0.99
C TYR A 59 1.93 11.21 0.40
N THR A 60 2.93 11.16 1.25
CA THR A 60 4.30 10.82 0.89
C THR A 60 4.83 9.69 1.76
N HIS A 61 6.03 9.22 1.47
CA HIS A 61 6.77 8.30 2.32
C HIS A 61 7.93 9.05 2.98
N PRO A 62 8.12 8.94 4.30
CA PRO A 62 9.43 9.22 4.88
C PRO A 62 10.47 8.23 4.32
N PRO A 63 11.75 8.54 4.40
CA PRO A 63 12.77 7.51 4.33
C PRO A 63 12.41 6.39 5.30
N GLU A 64 12.56 5.13 4.86
CA GLU A 64 12.21 3.97 5.69
C GLU A 64 12.77 4.14 7.12
N PRO A 65 11.98 3.83 8.15
CA PRO A 65 12.45 3.94 9.52
C PRO A 65 13.61 2.97 9.69
N ASP A 66 14.80 3.52 9.76
CA ASP A 66 16.00 2.80 10.10
C ASP A 66 15.93 2.34 11.58
N GLU A 67 16.97 1.69 12.07
CA GLU A 67 17.10 1.27 13.47
C GLU A 67 16.93 2.42 14.48
N ASP A 68 17.05 3.65 14.02
CA ASP A 68 16.97 4.86 14.83
C ASP A 68 15.54 5.48 14.81
N ILE A 69 14.80 5.27 15.89
CA ILE A 69 13.48 5.88 16.10
C ILE A 69 13.57 7.41 16.09
N ALA A 70 14.65 8.00 16.58
CA ALA A 70 14.80 9.46 16.60
C ALA A 70 14.88 10.02 15.17
N LEU A 71 15.56 9.33 14.27
CA LEU A 71 15.59 9.69 12.85
C LEU A 71 14.22 9.53 12.17
N ALA A 72 13.48 8.46 12.50
CA ALA A 72 12.12 8.28 11.99
C ALA A 72 11.18 9.42 12.41
N ILE A 73 11.30 9.88 13.64
CA ILE A 73 10.54 11.04 14.15
C ILE A 73 10.95 12.34 13.45
N GLU A 74 12.25 12.56 13.24
CA GLU A 74 12.75 13.73 12.52
C GLU A 74 12.20 13.76 11.09
N ASN A 75 12.32 12.67 10.37
CA ASN A 75 11.75 12.52 9.01
C ASN A 75 10.25 12.79 8.96
N ALA A 76 9.48 12.28 9.92
CA ALA A 76 8.04 12.53 9.98
C ALA A 76 7.72 14.01 10.22
N LYS A 77 8.48 14.70 11.08
CA LYS A 77 8.33 16.15 11.31
C LYS A 77 8.67 16.97 10.07
N GLU A 78 9.75 16.64 9.36
CA GLU A 78 10.11 17.32 8.11
C GLU A 78 9.01 17.22 7.05
N ILE A 79 8.33 16.07 6.95
CA ILE A 79 7.19 15.88 6.07
C ILE A 79 6.04 16.83 6.44
N VAL A 80 5.71 16.93 7.71
CA VAL A 80 4.65 17.84 8.20
C VAL A 80 5.04 19.31 7.95
N GLU A 81 6.29 19.67 8.23
CA GLU A 81 6.82 21.02 7.97
C GLU A 81 6.80 21.37 6.46
N SER A 82 6.94 20.38 5.59
CA SER A 82 6.81 20.57 4.13
C SER A 82 5.37 20.79 3.65
N GLY A 83 4.39 20.69 4.56
CA GLY A 83 2.97 20.97 4.30
C GLY A 83 2.13 19.72 3.98
N HIS A 84 2.67 18.51 4.10
CA HIS A 84 1.87 17.29 3.98
C HIS A 84 1.04 17.05 5.23
N THR A 85 -0.18 16.56 5.03
CA THR A 85 -1.12 16.19 6.10
C THR A 85 -1.24 14.67 6.27
N ALA A 86 -0.50 13.91 5.47
CA ALA A 86 -0.52 12.46 5.49
C ALA A 86 0.81 11.87 5.01
N PHE A 87 1.21 10.74 5.59
CA PHE A 87 2.34 9.95 5.10
C PHE A 87 2.14 8.46 5.38
N LYS A 88 2.80 7.62 4.58
CA LYS A 88 2.76 6.15 4.69
C LYS A 88 4.13 5.63 5.12
N MET A 89 4.16 4.70 6.08
CA MET A 89 5.37 4.07 6.59
C MET A 89 5.18 2.57 6.80
N ASP A 90 6.28 1.83 6.90
CA ASP A 90 6.32 0.42 7.30
C ASP A 90 7.12 0.27 8.60
N PRO A 91 6.48 0.36 9.78
CA PRO A 91 7.16 0.24 11.06
C PRO A 91 7.60 -1.20 11.38
N MET A 92 7.19 -2.20 10.58
CA MET A 92 7.58 -3.59 10.70
C MET A 92 8.82 -3.93 9.86
N MET A 93 9.32 -2.99 9.05
CA MET A 93 10.51 -3.19 8.22
C MET A 93 11.77 -3.00 9.07
N HIS A 94 12.27 -4.11 9.61
CA HIS A 94 13.48 -4.08 10.44
C HIS A 94 14.37 -5.28 10.12
N SER A 95 15.56 -5.02 9.58
CA SER A 95 16.50 -6.04 9.11
C SER A 95 17.02 -6.98 10.20
N SER A 96 17.00 -6.57 11.48
CA SER A 96 17.52 -7.39 12.57
C SER A 96 16.48 -8.30 13.24
N TYR A 97 15.18 -8.08 12.99
CA TYR A 97 14.12 -8.87 13.65
C TYR A 97 13.51 -9.96 12.77
N ASP A 98 13.63 -9.85 11.47
CA ASP A 98 13.07 -10.81 10.52
C ASP A 98 14.10 -11.87 10.06
N GLY A 99 15.36 -11.75 10.49
CA GLY A 99 16.42 -12.64 10.07
C GLY A 99 16.76 -12.58 8.58
N TYR A 100 16.23 -11.58 7.87
CA TYR A 100 16.36 -11.43 6.44
C TYR A 100 16.81 -10.02 6.04
N ASN A 101 18.00 -9.92 5.44
CA ASN A 101 18.61 -8.67 4.97
C ASN A 101 18.04 -8.18 3.62
N GLY A 102 16.83 -8.54 3.25
CA GLY A 102 16.38 -8.41 1.88
C GLY A 102 15.08 -7.64 1.63
N GLY A 103 14.70 -6.71 2.47
CA GLY A 103 13.58 -5.80 2.15
C GLY A 103 12.21 -6.50 2.11
N ASN A 104 11.40 -6.23 1.09
CA ASN A 104 9.97 -6.55 0.99
C ASN A 104 9.57 -8.04 0.85
N ILE A 105 10.42 -9.01 1.13
CA ILE A 105 10.03 -10.44 1.02
C ILE A 105 9.20 -10.89 2.23
N GLY A 106 9.36 -10.20 3.36
CA GLY A 106 8.56 -10.43 4.54
C GLY A 106 8.94 -11.68 5.32
N TYR A 107 8.12 -12.00 6.27
CA TYR A 107 8.26 -13.18 7.13
C TYR A 107 7.76 -14.42 6.38
N LEU A 108 8.60 -15.44 6.24
CA LEU A 108 8.26 -16.64 5.44
C LEU A 108 7.08 -17.45 5.99
N ASP A 109 6.86 -17.40 7.31
CA ASP A 109 5.73 -18.02 8.01
C ASP A 109 4.56 -17.07 8.25
N GLY A 110 4.74 -15.80 7.91
CA GLY A 110 3.76 -14.75 8.14
C GLY A 110 3.63 -14.31 9.61
N GLU A 111 4.60 -14.63 10.45
CA GLU A 111 4.62 -14.25 11.86
C GLU A 111 5.67 -13.16 12.12
N ILE A 112 5.39 -12.29 13.07
CA ILE A 112 6.34 -11.30 13.58
C ILE A 112 6.76 -11.69 14.99
N SER A 113 8.02 -11.45 15.37
CA SER A 113 8.44 -11.70 16.73
C SER A 113 7.75 -10.74 17.71
N PRO A 114 7.59 -11.11 18.99
CA PRO A 114 7.06 -10.19 20.02
C PRO A 114 7.83 -8.87 20.08
N GLU A 115 9.15 -8.91 19.93
CA GLU A 115 10.00 -7.73 19.90
C GLU A 115 9.74 -6.85 18.68
N GLY A 116 9.54 -7.47 17.50
CA GLY A 116 9.21 -6.76 16.28
C GLY A 116 7.83 -6.09 16.35
N ALA A 117 6.84 -6.78 16.89
CA ALA A 117 5.50 -6.22 17.10
C ALA A 117 5.52 -5.06 18.11
N TYR A 118 6.25 -5.21 19.22
CA TYR A 118 6.41 -4.13 20.20
C TYR A 118 7.12 -2.92 19.61
N ARG A 119 8.17 -3.15 18.81
CA ARG A 119 8.88 -2.06 18.16
C ARG A 119 8.03 -1.32 17.14
N ALA A 120 7.25 -2.03 16.32
CA ALA A 120 6.32 -1.41 15.39
C ALA A 120 5.29 -0.52 16.11
N GLU A 121 4.77 -0.99 17.23
CA GLU A 121 3.90 -0.24 18.10
C GLU A 121 4.59 0.99 18.68
N GLN A 122 5.82 0.85 19.22
CA GLN A 122 6.60 1.94 19.78
C GLN A 122 6.89 3.04 18.75
N ILE A 123 7.38 2.68 17.56
CA ILE A 123 7.64 3.65 16.47
C ILE A 123 6.37 4.42 16.13
N THR A 124 5.26 3.71 15.99
CA THR A 124 3.97 4.33 15.62
C THR A 124 3.49 5.29 16.72
N ALA A 125 3.63 4.91 17.99
CA ALA A 125 3.30 5.73 19.13
C ALA A 125 4.10 7.03 19.18
N GLU A 126 5.45 6.92 19.12
CA GLU A 126 6.34 8.07 19.20
C GLU A 126 6.20 9.02 18.01
N ILE A 127 5.95 8.48 16.80
CA ILE A 127 5.65 9.29 15.62
C ILE A 127 4.31 10.01 15.81
N ARG A 128 3.25 9.32 16.27
CA ARG A 128 1.94 9.94 16.54
C ARG A 128 2.06 11.09 17.56
N ASP A 129 2.80 10.88 18.63
CA ASP A 129 3.05 11.92 19.63
C ASP A 129 3.81 13.13 19.05
N ALA A 130 4.73 12.86 18.13
CA ALA A 130 5.57 13.89 17.52
C ALA A 130 4.84 14.74 16.47
N VAL A 131 3.97 14.13 15.66
CA VAL A 131 3.27 14.83 14.56
C VAL A 131 1.87 15.35 14.94
N GLY A 132 1.33 14.89 16.08
CA GLY A 132 0.01 15.31 16.57
C GLY A 132 -1.16 14.57 15.92
N PRO A 133 -2.40 14.84 16.37
CA PRO A 133 -3.58 14.09 15.97
C PRO A 133 -4.13 14.42 14.58
N ASP A 134 -3.73 15.57 14.01
CA ASP A 134 -4.28 16.06 12.74
C ASP A 134 -3.59 15.46 11.50
N ILE A 135 -2.51 14.69 11.69
CA ILE A 135 -1.75 14.07 10.61
C ILE A 135 -2.23 12.62 10.41
N GLU A 136 -2.55 12.27 9.18
CA GLU A 136 -2.92 10.90 8.82
C GLU A 136 -1.67 10.02 8.70
N ILE A 137 -1.57 8.98 9.53
CA ILE A 137 -0.52 7.97 9.48
C ILE A 137 -1.09 6.72 8.80
N LEU A 138 -0.46 6.33 7.70
CA LEU A 138 -0.82 5.17 6.90
C LEU A 138 0.25 4.09 7.13
N ILE A 139 -0.17 2.85 7.38
CA ILE A 139 0.76 1.74 7.63
C ILE A 139 0.69 0.76 6.47
N ASP A 140 1.86 0.41 5.92
CA ASP A 140 1.98 -0.55 4.82
C ASP A 140 2.66 -1.84 5.31
N ALA A 141 1.98 -2.96 5.18
CA ALA A 141 2.49 -4.25 5.60
C ALA A 141 3.05 -5.11 4.46
N HIS A 142 2.90 -4.66 3.19
CA HIS A 142 3.46 -5.34 2.02
C HIS A 142 3.08 -6.84 1.89
N GLY A 143 1.93 -7.24 2.41
CA GLY A 143 1.46 -8.63 2.34
C GLY A 143 2.27 -9.64 3.16
N LYS A 144 2.94 -9.19 4.22
CA LYS A 144 3.92 -10.01 4.98
C LYS A 144 3.28 -11.05 5.90
N PHE A 145 2.07 -10.82 6.41
CA PHE A 145 1.59 -11.53 7.59
C PHE A 145 0.55 -12.60 7.29
N ASN A 146 0.47 -13.60 8.16
CA ASN A 146 -0.68 -14.48 8.25
C ASN A 146 -1.86 -13.77 8.92
N VAL A 147 -3.07 -14.35 8.83
CA VAL A 147 -4.30 -13.71 9.33
C VAL A 147 -4.24 -13.38 10.84
N PRO A 148 -3.84 -14.30 11.73
CA PRO A 148 -3.76 -13.99 13.17
C PRO A 148 -2.80 -12.86 13.48
N THR A 149 -1.62 -12.85 12.88
CA THR A 149 -0.61 -11.80 13.09
C THR A 149 -1.10 -10.44 12.56
N ALA A 150 -1.72 -10.43 11.38
CA ALA A 150 -2.28 -9.21 10.81
C ALA A 150 -3.38 -8.60 11.69
N ILE A 151 -4.24 -9.42 12.27
CA ILE A 151 -5.30 -8.98 13.20
C ILE A 151 -4.69 -8.42 14.50
N ASP A 152 -3.70 -9.11 15.08
CA ASP A 152 -3.02 -8.63 16.30
C ASP A 152 -2.36 -7.28 16.06
N LEU A 153 -1.58 -7.15 14.99
CA LEU A 153 -0.92 -5.88 14.62
C LEU A 153 -1.94 -4.76 14.36
N ALA A 154 -2.98 -5.01 13.57
CA ALA A 154 -4.00 -4.02 13.30
C ALA A 154 -4.66 -3.51 14.59
N ASN A 155 -4.96 -4.41 15.53
CA ASN A 155 -5.57 -4.04 16.80
C ASN A 155 -4.60 -3.28 17.71
N ARG A 156 -3.32 -3.63 17.77
CA ARG A 156 -2.28 -2.87 18.50
C ARG A 156 -2.14 -1.47 17.94
N LEU A 157 -1.99 -1.34 16.63
CA LEU A 157 -1.76 -0.07 15.95
C LEU A 157 -3.00 0.83 15.95
N SER A 158 -4.20 0.27 16.12
CA SER A 158 -5.45 1.04 16.20
C SER A 158 -5.47 2.06 17.34
N ALA A 159 -4.70 1.82 18.41
CA ALA A 159 -4.59 2.74 19.54
C ALA A 159 -3.97 4.11 19.17
N TYR A 160 -3.29 4.17 18.04
CA TYR A 160 -2.57 5.36 17.57
C TYR A 160 -3.29 6.07 16.41
N ASP A 161 -4.58 5.80 16.21
CA ASP A 161 -5.43 6.43 15.20
C ASP A 161 -4.79 6.40 13.80
N ILE A 162 -4.33 5.22 13.37
CA ILE A 162 -3.81 5.04 12.02
C ILE A 162 -4.94 5.15 11.00
N HIS A 163 -4.66 5.81 9.87
CA HIS A 163 -5.66 6.05 8.83
C HIS A 163 -6.09 4.77 8.13
N TRP A 164 -5.12 3.91 7.74
CA TRP A 164 -5.36 2.55 7.25
C TRP A 164 -4.19 1.61 7.53
N PHE A 165 -4.46 0.31 7.42
CA PHE A 165 -3.48 -0.76 7.39
C PHE A 165 -3.51 -1.41 6.00
N GLU A 166 -2.44 -1.21 5.22
CA GLU A 166 -2.35 -1.59 3.81
C GLU A 166 -1.76 -2.98 3.68
N GLU A 167 -2.35 -3.79 2.78
CA GLU A 167 -1.94 -5.15 2.44
C GLU A 167 -1.46 -5.99 3.63
N PRO A 168 -2.30 -6.21 4.64
CA PRO A 168 -1.89 -6.91 5.86
C PRO A 168 -1.50 -8.38 5.60
N VAL A 169 -2.10 -9.02 4.59
CA VAL A 169 -1.92 -10.42 4.22
C VAL A 169 -1.63 -10.54 2.72
N PRO A 170 -1.02 -11.65 2.24
CA PRO A 170 -0.84 -11.90 0.82
C PRO A 170 -2.15 -11.80 0.03
N VAL A 171 -2.10 -11.14 -1.13
CA VAL A 171 -3.29 -10.83 -1.96
C VAL A 171 -3.89 -12.04 -2.67
N GLU A 172 -3.27 -13.21 -2.60
CA GLU A 172 -3.74 -14.44 -3.20
C GLU A 172 -5.03 -14.97 -2.56
N SER A 173 -5.37 -14.50 -1.35
CA SER A 173 -6.55 -14.94 -0.62
C SER A 173 -7.44 -13.77 -0.20
N TYR A 174 -8.47 -13.49 -0.99
CA TYR A 174 -9.51 -12.52 -0.60
C TYR A 174 -10.23 -12.91 0.69
N HIS A 175 -10.35 -14.23 0.97
CA HIS A 175 -10.94 -14.69 2.23
C HIS A 175 -10.08 -14.35 3.44
N ALA A 176 -8.75 -14.48 3.34
CA ALA A 176 -7.85 -14.05 4.41
C ALA A 176 -7.96 -12.52 4.65
N LEU A 177 -7.99 -11.74 3.58
CA LEU A 177 -8.18 -10.30 3.66
C LEU A 177 -9.52 -9.91 4.30
N GLN A 178 -10.59 -10.61 3.92
CA GLN A 178 -11.91 -10.44 4.53
C GLN A 178 -11.90 -10.76 6.03
N GLN A 179 -11.22 -11.84 6.45
CA GLN A 179 -11.11 -12.18 7.87
C GLN A 179 -10.40 -11.07 8.67
N VAL A 180 -9.34 -10.49 8.14
CA VAL A 180 -8.66 -9.35 8.79
C VAL A 180 -9.62 -8.17 8.89
N ARG A 181 -10.23 -7.75 7.78
CA ARG A 181 -11.18 -6.63 7.75
C ARG A 181 -12.32 -6.79 8.77
N ASP A 182 -12.88 -7.99 8.86
CA ASP A 182 -14.03 -8.26 9.73
C ASP A 182 -13.64 -8.38 11.22
N SER A 183 -12.32 -8.47 11.51
CA SER A 183 -11.78 -8.67 12.87
C SER A 183 -11.10 -7.42 13.47
N THR A 184 -11.12 -6.28 12.75
CA THR A 184 -10.52 -5.02 13.21
C THR A 184 -11.42 -3.84 12.88
N ASN A 185 -11.25 -2.74 13.61
CA ASN A 185 -11.87 -1.46 13.30
C ASN A 185 -11.00 -0.55 12.42
N VAL A 186 -9.77 -0.95 12.15
CA VAL A 186 -8.87 -0.22 11.26
C VAL A 186 -9.33 -0.39 9.82
N LYS A 187 -9.30 0.68 9.03
CA LYS A 187 -9.55 0.60 7.59
C LYS A 187 -8.46 -0.24 6.92
N ILE A 188 -8.85 -1.15 6.05
CA ILE A 188 -7.92 -1.95 5.25
C ILE A 188 -7.81 -1.34 3.86
N SER A 189 -6.57 -1.12 3.41
CA SER A 189 -6.25 -0.67 2.06
C SER A 189 -5.60 -1.78 1.27
N VAL A 190 -5.94 -1.92 0.00
CA VAL A 190 -5.35 -2.88 -0.92
C VAL A 190 -5.39 -2.33 -2.34
N GLY A 191 -4.59 -2.89 -3.25
CA GLY A 191 -4.73 -2.60 -4.68
C GLY A 191 -3.43 -2.61 -5.46
N GLU A 192 -2.29 -2.32 -4.86
CA GLU A 192 -1.01 -2.23 -5.59
C GLU A 192 -0.60 -3.54 -6.30
N ARG A 193 -1.06 -4.70 -5.80
CA ARG A 193 -0.80 -6.03 -6.37
C ARG A 193 -1.95 -6.61 -7.16
N LEU A 194 -3.02 -5.83 -7.38
CA LEU A 194 -4.13 -6.22 -8.24
C LEU A 194 -3.87 -5.73 -9.67
N HIS A 195 -4.04 -6.61 -10.66
CA HIS A 195 -3.58 -6.37 -12.01
C HIS A 195 -4.69 -6.14 -13.02
N THR A 196 -5.89 -6.60 -12.76
CA THR A 196 -6.98 -6.48 -13.71
C THR A 196 -8.28 -6.08 -13.03
N ARG A 197 -9.21 -5.51 -13.80
CA ARG A 197 -10.56 -5.19 -13.30
C ARG A 197 -11.29 -6.38 -12.67
N PHE A 198 -10.94 -7.60 -13.03
CA PHE A 198 -11.57 -8.82 -12.49
C PHE A 198 -11.15 -9.08 -11.04
N GLU A 199 -10.02 -8.55 -10.60
CA GLU A 199 -9.51 -8.70 -9.24
C GLU A 199 -10.10 -7.67 -8.27
N PHE A 200 -10.82 -6.65 -8.78
CA PHE A 200 -11.50 -5.63 -7.97
C PHE A 200 -12.99 -5.91 -7.75
N ILE A 201 -13.53 -7.01 -8.26
CA ILE A 201 -14.97 -7.33 -8.19
C ILE A 201 -15.35 -8.09 -6.91
N PRO A 202 -14.52 -9.02 -6.37
CA PRO A 202 -14.87 -9.80 -5.17
C PRO A 202 -15.04 -8.96 -3.92
#